data_c07b652ee41d8c92806e9588e97536cf
#
_entry.id   c07b652ee41d8c92806e9588e97536cf
#
_cell.length_a   1.000
_cell.length_b   1.000
_cell.length_c   1.000
_cell.angle_alpha   90.00
_cell.angle_beta   90.00
_cell.angle_gamma   90.00
#
_symmetry.space_group_name_H-M   'P 1'
#
loop_
_entity.id
_entity.type
_entity.pdbx_description
1 polymer ?
#
loop_
_entity_poly.entity_id
_entity_poly.type
_entity_poly.pdbx_seq_one_letter_code
_entity_poly.pdbx_strand_id
1 'polypeptide(L)'
;GSDPSLKDNIKMVHPKAPDEKRNQLYRWVCDMDYQEDKLPEQLQLYLKLKRNPETAEQLPDVPFQMYTSMGLTTEGWKHVANNATWNQTRMNLATFERHGVFGDREFTRRIAEKLTSERDIIRSKAMPFAIFSAFKKAEDISVEIRRALNVAAEISLQNVPELNGKTVVAIDRSGSMNSRINSRSIIRVMDVAAVLVAALKKKNPGLEIVLFNDSASMYEPEQGKSLLSISKELAEKATGGTDCGAAMSFIKRRYADKGMPDNIIMISDNESWMSTSKTFWTST
;
A
#
# COMPACT_ATOMS: atom_id res chain seq x y z
N GLY A 1 10.36 4.27 -13.60
CA GLY A 1 9.96 5.63 -13.90
C GLY A 1 8.51 5.70 -14.32
N SER A 2 7.95 6.91 -14.42
CA SER A 2 6.62 7.12 -15.02
C SER A 2 6.71 6.90 -16.54
N ASP A 3 5.60 6.51 -17.14
CA ASP A 3 5.44 6.44 -18.59
C ASP A 3 4.34 7.45 -18.97
N PRO A 4 4.64 8.54 -19.68
CA PRO A 4 5.98 8.95 -20.13
C PRO A 4 6.90 9.45 -18.98
N SER A 5 8.20 9.28 -19.14
CA SER A 5 9.21 9.78 -18.20
C SER A 5 9.39 11.31 -18.34
N LEU A 6 10.06 11.96 -17.35
CA LEU A 6 10.42 13.37 -17.46
C LEU A 6 11.25 13.66 -18.73
N LYS A 7 12.15 12.75 -19.09
CA LYS A 7 12.95 12.82 -20.31
C LYS A 7 12.07 12.81 -21.56
N ASP A 8 11.08 11.91 -21.60
CA ASP A 8 10.16 11.83 -22.73
C ASP A 8 9.30 13.09 -22.83
N ASN A 9 8.81 13.59 -21.71
CA ASN A 9 8.05 14.84 -21.66
C ASN A 9 8.87 16.04 -22.18
N ILE A 10 10.14 16.17 -21.75
CA ILE A 10 11.01 17.25 -22.24
C ILE A 10 11.23 17.11 -23.75
N LYS A 11 11.45 15.88 -24.24
CA LYS A 11 11.65 15.63 -25.67
C LYS A 11 10.39 15.84 -26.52
N MET A 12 9.20 15.64 -25.95
CA MET A 12 7.94 15.86 -26.66
C MET A 12 7.53 17.34 -26.71
N VAL A 13 7.67 18.03 -25.57
CA VAL A 13 7.15 19.38 -25.39
C VAL A 13 8.17 20.47 -25.81
N HIS A 14 9.47 20.12 -25.82
CA HIS A 14 10.58 21.05 -26.09
C HIS A 14 10.45 22.37 -25.27
N PRO A 15 10.32 22.27 -23.92
CA PRO A 15 10.09 23.47 -23.11
C PRO A 15 11.27 24.42 -23.19
N LYS A 16 11.01 25.73 -23.36
CA LYS A 16 12.03 26.75 -23.27
C LYS A 16 12.50 26.85 -21.82
N ALA A 17 13.82 26.75 -21.59
CA ALA A 17 14.37 26.97 -20.28
C ALA A 17 14.34 28.47 -19.93
N PRO A 18 13.85 28.85 -18.73
CA PRO A 18 13.80 30.26 -18.32
C PRO A 18 15.18 30.84 -17.97
N ASP A 19 16.12 29.99 -17.62
CA ASP A 19 17.48 30.32 -17.22
C ASP A 19 18.51 29.24 -17.59
N GLU A 20 19.78 29.52 -17.43
CA GLU A 20 20.87 28.60 -17.77
C GLU A 20 20.89 27.37 -16.85
N LYS A 21 20.58 27.50 -15.54
CA LYS A 21 20.50 26.34 -14.63
C LYS A 21 19.45 25.34 -15.09
N ARG A 22 18.28 25.83 -15.53
CA ARG A 22 17.19 24.98 -16.07
C ARG A 22 17.55 24.39 -17.42
N ASN A 23 18.27 25.12 -18.25
CA ASN A 23 18.77 24.60 -19.54
C ASN A 23 19.72 23.43 -19.32
N GLN A 24 20.70 23.59 -18.41
CA GLN A 24 21.64 22.53 -18.09
C GLN A 24 20.95 21.32 -17.43
N LEU A 25 19.94 21.55 -16.58
CA LEU A 25 19.11 20.47 -16.03
C LEU A 25 18.40 19.67 -17.13
N TYR A 26 17.79 20.33 -18.14
CA TYR A 26 17.14 19.64 -19.25
C TYR A 26 18.14 18.83 -20.07
N ARG A 27 19.32 19.37 -20.32
CA ARG A 27 20.42 18.66 -21.01
C ARG A 27 20.83 17.42 -20.23
N TRP A 28 21.05 17.52 -18.93
CA TRP A 28 21.36 16.39 -18.06
C TRP A 28 20.26 15.31 -18.05
N VAL A 29 18.99 15.70 -17.92
CA VAL A 29 17.85 14.76 -17.96
C VAL A 29 17.75 14.04 -19.31
N CYS A 30 18.09 14.72 -20.39
CA CYS A 30 18.04 14.17 -21.76
C CYS A 30 19.31 13.41 -22.18
N ASP A 31 20.27 13.19 -21.28
CA ASP A 31 21.60 12.59 -21.55
C ASP A 31 22.38 13.30 -22.68
N MET A 32 22.26 14.63 -22.71
CA MET A 32 23.03 15.51 -23.60
C MET A 32 24.26 16.06 -22.84
N ASP A 33 25.24 16.60 -23.57
CA ASP A 33 26.36 17.29 -22.95
C ASP A 33 25.89 18.46 -22.09
N TYR A 34 26.38 18.55 -20.85
CA TYR A 34 26.04 19.58 -19.88
C TYR A 34 27.29 20.09 -19.12
N GLN A 35 27.15 21.27 -18.54
CA GLN A 35 28.18 21.89 -17.69
C GLN A 35 27.75 21.67 -16.23
N GLU A 36 28.56 20.87 -15.48
CA GLU A 36 28.23 20.47 -14.12
C GLU A 36 28.14 21.65 -13.16
N ASP A 37 29.06 22.62 -13.29
CA ASP A 37 29.12 23.84 -12.49
C ASP A 37 27.89 24.76 -12.67
N LYS A 38 27.15 24.57 -13.75
CA LYS A 38 25.92 25.34 -14.06
C LYS A 38 24.63 24.56 -13.74
N LEU A 39 24.73 23.33 -13.26
CA LEU A 39 23.55 22.57 -12.78
C LEU A 39 22.99 23.20 -11.48
N PRO A 40 21.73 22.91 -11.12
CA PRO A 40 21.21 23.21 -9.79
C PRO A 40 22.12 22.65 -8.68
N GLU A 41 22.34 23.39 -7.61
CA GLU A 41 23.29 23.05 -6.53
C GLU A 41 23.05 21.63 -5.93
N GLN A 42 21.78 21.28 -5.74
CA GLN A 42 21.42 19.96 -5.21
C GLN A 42 21.82 18.81 -6.17
N LEU A 43 21.80 19.08 -7.47
CA LEU A 43 22.23 18.09 -8.46
C LEU A 43 23.76 18.02 -8.55
N GLN A 44 24.47 19.15 -8.41
CA GLN A 44 25.93 19.15 -8.29
C GLN A 44 26.38 18.34 -7.07
N LEU A 45 25.72 18.54 -5.91
CA LEU A 45 25.98 17.79 -4.69
C LEU A 45 25.67 16.28 -4.89
N TYR A 46 24.57 15.97 -5.57
CA TYR A 46 24.24 14.58 -5.93
C TYR A 46 25.33 13.92 -6.78
N LEU A 47 25.81 14.58 -7.82
CA LEU A 47 26.85 14.05 -8.70
C LEU A 47 28.19 13.87 -7.97
N LYS A 48 28.56 14.81 -7.09
CA LYS A 48 29.74 14.72 -6.23
C LYS A 48 29.66 13.51 -5.30
N LEU A 49 28.54 13.34 -4.60
CA LEU A 49 28.33 12.22 -3.69
C LEU A 49 28.24 10.87 -4.42
N LYS A 50 27.65 10.84 -5.61
CA LYS A 50 27.61 9.62 -6.42
C LYS A 50 29.00 9.11 -6.80
N ARG A 51 29.99 10.02 -6.96
CA ARG A 51 31.39 9.65 -7.20
C ARG A 51 32.12 9.22 -5.92
N ASN A 52 31.80 9.85 -4.80
CA ASN A 52 32.44 9.61 -3.52
C ASN A 52 31.40 9.46 -2.38
N PRO A 53 30.69 8.32 -2.30
CA PRO A 53 29.57 8.15 -1.36
C PRO A 53 29.99 8.19 0.12
N GLU A 54 31.27 7.96 0.42
CA GLU A 54 31.81 7.94 1.78
C GLU A 54 31.98 9.33 2.39
N THR A 55 31.94 10.40 1.57
CA THR A 55 32.11 11.79 2.01
C THR A 55 30.79 12.49 2.35
N ALA A 56 29.75 11.73 2.64
CA ALA A 56 28.39 12.25 2.83
C ALA A 56 28.19 12.96 4.19
N GLU A 57 28.78 14.14 4.35
CA GLU A 57 28.47 15.05 5.47
C GLU A 57 27.07 15.67 5.29
N GLN A 58 26.64 15.90 4.05
CA GLN A 58 25.35 16.45 3.69
C GLN A 58 24.74 15.70 2.51
N LEU A 59 23.48 15.30 2.64
CA LEU A 59 22.74 14.69 1.55
C LEU A 59 22.07 15.76 0.69
N PRO A 60 22.06 15.60 -0.65
CA PRO A 60 21.33 16.48 -1.54
C PRO A 60 19.82 16.33 -1.35
N ASP A 61 19.06 17.41 -1.51
CA ASP A 61 17.60 17.36 -1.59
C ASP A 61 17.18 16.94 -3.01
N VAL A 62 17.07 15.64 -3.21
CA VAL A 62 16.73 15.02 -4.50
C VAL A 62 15.64 13.96 -4.30
N PRO A 63 14.90 13.55 -5.35
CA PRO A 63 13.94 12.47 -5.27
C PRO A 63 14.54 11.19 -4.67
N PHE A 64 13.78 10.53 -3.78
CA PHE A 64 14.24 9.37 -3.01
C PHE A 64 14.89 8.29 -3.89
N GLN A 65 14.36 8.06 -5.09
CA GLN A 65 14.87 7.07 -6.04
C GLN A 65 16.32 7.32 -6.46
N MET A 66 16.78 8.57 -6.41
CA MET A 66 18.16 8.92 -6.78
C MET A 66 19.17 8.42 -5.76
N TYR A 67 18.80 8.33 -4.47
CA TYR A 67 19.69 7.78 -3.43
C TYR A 67 20.00 6.30 -3.67
N THR A 68 19.08 5.52 -4.27
CA THR A 68 19.28 4.08 -4.50
C THR A 68 20.44 3.77 -5.46
N SER A 69 20.88 4.75 -6.25
CA SER A 69 21.98 4.62 -7.21
C SER A 69 23.32 5.19 -6.69
N MET A 70 23.38 5.68 -5.43
CA MET A 70 24.54 6.40 -4.92
C MET A 70 25.57 5.53 -4.19
N GLY A 71 25.26 4.26 -3.87
CA GLY A 71 26.19 3.39 -3.11
C GLY A 71 26.46 3.90 -1.69
N LEU A 72 25.47 4.53 -1.04
CA LEU A 72 25.62 5.12 0.29
C LEU A 72 26.00 4.08 1.35
N THR A 73 26.80 4.50 2.32
CA THR A 73 27.10 3.74 3.54
C THR A 73 25.84 3.59 4.41
N THR A 74 25.89 2.73 5.44
CA THR A 74 24.81 2.61 6.43
C THR A 74 24.47 3.95 7.08
N GLU A 75 25.46 4.77 7.43
CA GLU A 75 25.22 6.09 7.99
C GLU A 75 24.54 7.04 6.98
N GLY A 76 24.95 7.02 5.72
CA GLY A 76 24.25 7.74 4.65
C GLY A 76 22.79 7.31 4.54
N TRP A 77 22.50 6.01 4.62
CA TRP A 77 21.13 5.51 4.61
C TRP A 77 20.33 5.86 5.88
N LYS A 78 20.97 5.97 7.05
CA LYS A 78 20.33 6.52 8.26
C LYS A 78 19.92 7.98 8.05
N HIS A 79 20.77 8.80 7.44
CA HIS A 79 20.42 10.18 7.08
C HIS A 79 19.23 10.25 6.12
N VAL A 80 19.20 9.41 5.06
CA VAL A 80 18.05 9.30 4.14
C VAL A 80 16.79 8.90 4.90
N ALA A 81 16.84 7.88 5.76
CA ALA A 81 15.69 7.41 6.53
C ALA A 81 15.16 8.46 7.52
N ASN A 82 16.06 9.24 8.14
CA ASN A 82 15.69 10.32 9.05
C ASN A 82 14.90 11.42 8.34
N ASN A 83 15.36 11.84 7.15
CA ASN A 83 14.76 12.91 6.36
C ASN A 83 13.59 12.47 5.47
N ALA A 84 13.42 11.16 5.27
CA ALA A 84 12.33 10.61 4.48
C ALA A 84 10.96 11.01 5.05
N THR A 85 10.01 11.33 4.18
CA THR A 85 8.61 11.51 4.58
C THR A 85 8.03 10.21 5.14
N TRP A 86 6.92 10.27 5.86
CA TRP A 86 6.25 9.08 6.40
C TRP A 86 5.98 8.01 5.30
N ASN A 87 5.45 8.42 4.15
CA ASN A 87 5.22 7.51 3.03
C ASN A 87 6.51 6.91 2.46
N GLN A 88 7.56 7.72 2.31
CA GLN A 88 8.86 7.23 1.87
C GLN A 88 9.44 6.22 2.87
N THR A 89 9.35 6.51 4.17
CA THR A 89 9.79 5.60 5.23
C THR A 89 9.07 4.26 5.11
N ARG A 90 7.73 4.27 5.10
CA ARG A 90 6.90 3.07 5.01
C ARG A 90 7.19 2.23 3.75
N MET A 91 7.38 2.88 2.61
CA MET A 91 7.60 2.20 1.32
C MET A 91 8.99 1.59 1.18
N ASN A 92 9.97 2.06 1.96
CA ASN A 92 11.39 1.71 1.79
C ASN A 92 11.99 0.96 2.98
N LEU A 93 11.17 0.40 3.86
CA LEU A 93 11.64 -0.36 5.04
C LEU A 93 12.58 -1.51 4.63
N ALA A 94 12.25 -2.28 3.59
CA ALA A 94 13.11 -3.36 3.10
C ALA A 94 14.45 -2.83 2.51
N THR A 95 14.45 -1.63 1.96
CA THR A 95 15.69 -0.97 1.50
C THR A 95 16.54 -0.57 2.69
N PHE A 96 15.96 0.02 3.72
CA PHE A 96 16.66 0.40 4.95
C PHE A 96 17.24 -0.82 5.67
N GLU A 97 16.48 -1.92 5.76
CA GLU A 97 16.99 -3.18 6.32
C GLU A 97 18.19 -3.70 5.54
N ARG A 98 18.08 -3.79 4.21
CA ARG A 98 19.18 -4.26 3.34
C ARG A 98 20.46 -3.46 3.52
N HIS A 99 20.36 -2.19 3.86
CA HIS A 99 21.49 -1.29 4.11
C HIS A 99 21.88 -1.17 5.58
N GLY A 100 21.38 -2.09 6.43
CA GLY A 100 21.79 -2.20 7.84
C GLY A 100 21.29 -1.08 8.75
N VAL A 101 20.31 -0.28 8.31
CA VAL A 101 19.79 0.86 9.08
C VAL A 101 19.18 0.43 10.42
N PHE A 102 18.56 -0.76 10.47
CA PHE A 102 17.93 -1.31 11.67
C PHE A 102 18.87 -2.14 12.56
N GLY A 103 20.17 -2.19 12.25
CA GLY A 103 21.20 -2.71 13.14
C GLY A 103 21.42 -1.84 14.39
N ASP A 104 21.03 -0.58 14.33
CA ASP A 104 21.06 0.37 15.44
C ASP A 104 19.68 0.42 16.14
N ARG A 105 19.66 -0.03 17.40
CA ARG A 105 18.41 -0.14 18.18
C ARG A 105 17.74 1.21 18.45
N GLU A 106 18.52 2.25 18.75
CA GLU A 106 17.96 3.58 19.01
C GLU A 106 17.39 4.19 17.72
N PHE A 107 18.09 4.01 16.62
CA PHE A 107 17.61 4.45 15.32
C PHE A 107 16.33 3.70 14.91
N THR A 108 16.28 2.37 15.12
CA THR A 108 15.09 1.55 14.88
C THR A 108 13.89 2.07 15.65
N ARG A 109 14.06 2.43 16.93
CA ARG A 109 13.01 3.01 17.76
C ARG A 109 12.49 4.33 17.18
N ARG A 110 13.38 5.23 16.76
CA ARG A 110 12.99 6.50 16.11
C ARG A 110 12.19 6.29 14.84
N ILE A 111 12.56 5.31 14.01
CA ILE A 111 11.77 4.97 12.82
C ILE A 111 10.42 4.36 13.21
N ALA A 112 10.35 3.52 14.24
CA ALA A 112 9.10 2.97 14.76
C ALA A 112 8.17 4.08 15.28
N GLU A 113 8.67 5.05 16.04
CA GLU A 113 7.95 6.22 16.51
C GLU A 113 7.42 7.06 15.33
N LYS A 114 8.26 7.29 14.31
CA LYS A 114 7.86 7.97 13.07
C LYS A 114 6.72 7.24 12.37
N LEU A 115 6.77 5.91 12.27
CA LEU A 115 5.73 5.10 11.63
C LEU A 115 4.39 5.17 12.39
N THR A 116 4.40 5.38 13.69
CA THR A 116 3.19 5.52 14.53
C THR A 116 2.68 6.96 14.67
N SER A 117 3.28 7.92 13.96
CA SER A 117 2.83 9.33 13.95
C SER A 117 1.41 9.44 13.38
N GLU A 118 0.43 9.59 14.25
CA GLU A 118 -0.99 9.74 13.88
C GLU A 118 -1.19 10.91 12.91
N ARG A 119 -0.57 12.06 13.21
CA ARG A 119 -0.61 13.25 12.35
C ARG A 119 -0.18 12.93 10.91
N ASP A 120 0.93 12.20 10.75
CA ASP A 120 1.50 11.94 9.43
C ASP A 120 0.71 10.85 8.68
N ILE A 121 0.16 9.87 9.40
CA ILE A 121 -0.73 8.84 8.85
C ILE A 121 -1.99 9.50 8.28
N ILE A 122 -2.65 10.35 9.05
CA ILE A 122 -3.87 11.05 8.64
C ILE A 122 -3.57 12.00 7.47
N ARG A 123 -2.51 12.82 7.58
CA ARG A 123 -2.11 13.76 6.54
C ARG A 123 -1.74 13.08 5.22
N SER A 124 -1.12 11.91 5.29
CA SER A 124 -0.74 11.13 4.10
C SER A 124 -1.94 10.44 3.43
N LYS A 125 -3.11 10.42 4.10
CA LYS A 125 -4.30 9.65 3.67
C LYS A 125 -4.00 8.18 3.41
N ALA A 126 -3.03 7.63 4.16
CA ALA A 126 -2.64 6.24 4.01
C ALA A 126 -3.80 5.33 4.41
N MET A 127 -4.26 4.52 3.47
CA MET A 127 -5.28 3.50 3.72
C MET A 127 -4.66 2.26 4.37
N PRO A 128 -5.42 1.47 5.14
CA PRO A 128 -4.94 0.25 5.80
C PRO A 128 -4.18 -0.71 4.88
N PHE A 129 -4.61 -0.84 3.63
CA PHE A 129 -3.93 -1.67 2.63
C PHE A 129 -2.49 -1.23 2.36
N ALA A 130 -2.23 0.07 2.33
CA ALA A 130 -0.89 0.59 2.12
C ALA A 130 0.07 0.16 3.25
N ILE A 131 -0.43 0.14 4.49
CA ILE A 131 0.35 -0.28 5.67
C ILE A 131 0.49 -1.81 5.71
N PHE A 132 -0.58 -2.55 5.40
CA PHE A 132 -0.52 -4.00 5.26
C PHE A 132 0.53 -4.44 4.23
N SER A 133 0.59 -3.75 3.08
CA SER A 133 1.61 -4.02 2.06
C SER A 133 3.03 -3.83 2.58
N ALA A 134 3.27 -2.81 3.42
CA ALA A 134 4.56 -2.62 4.08
C ALA A 134 4.81 -3.72 5.13
N PHE A 135 3.80 -4.09 5.91
CA PHE A 135 3.89 -5.14 6.92
C PHE A 135 4.25 -6.51 6.31
N LYS A 136 3.64 -6.87 5.18
CA LYS A 136 3.97 -8.12 4.45
C LYS A 136 5.42 -8.14 3.95
N LYS A 137 5.93 -7.00 3.47
CA LYS A 137 7.31 -6.87 3.01
C LYS A 137 8.33 -6.76 4.14
N ALA A 138 7.85 -6.58 5.37
CA ALA A 138 8.65 -6.41 6.57
C ALA A 138 8.72 -7.70 7.42
N GLU A 139 8.41 -8.88 6.86
CA GLU A 139 8.42 -10.14 7.63
C GLU A 139 9.78 -10.43 8.27
N ASP A 140 10.87 -10.11 7.58
CA ASP A 140 12.24 -10.32 8.03
C ASP A 140 12.85 -9.10 8.76
N ILE A 141 12.07 -8.02 8.93
CA ILE A 141 12.52 -6.80 9.60
C ILE A 141 12.27 -6.90 11.12
N SER A 142 12.94 -6.04 11.87
CA SER A 142 12.83 -5.89 13.32
C SER A 142 11.38 -6.01 13.84
N VAL A 143 11.20 -6.76 14.93
CA VAL A 143 9.90 -6.91 15.63
C VAL A 143 9.32 -5.55 16.03
N GLU A 144 10.17 -4.58 16.35
CA GLU A 144 9.76 -3.23 16.73
C GLU A 144 9.08 -2.49 15.56
N ILE A 145 9.65 -2.57 14.36
CA ILE A 145 9.06 -2.01 13.13
C ILE A 145 7.72 -2.69 12.80
N ARG A 146 7.65 -4.02 12.94
CA ARG A 146 6.40 -4.76 12.71
C ARG A 146 5.29 -4.37 13.68
N ARG A 147 5.64 -4.15 14.96
CA ARG A 147 4.70 -3.63 15.96
C ARG A 147 4.22 -2.22 15.62
N ALA A 148 5.13 -1.35 15.19
CA ALA A 148 4.80 0.01 14.75
C ALA A 148 3.84 0.00 13.55
N LEU A 149 4.05 -0.86 12.57
CA LEU A 149 3.14 -1.03 11.43
C LEU A 149 1.75 -1.54 11.85
N ASN A 150 1.69 -2.41 12.86
CA ASN A 150 0.40 -2.88 13.40
C ASN A 150 -0.39 -1.72 14.05
N VAL A 151 0.28 -0.89 14.84
CA VAL A 151 -0.30 0.34 15.43
C VAL A 151 -0.72 1.32 14.32
N ALA A 152 0.15 1.54 13.33
CA ALA A 152 -0.15 2.42 12.21
C ALA A 152 -1.39 1.97 11.41
N ALA A 153 -1.59 0.65 11.27
CA ALA A 153 -2.76 0.10 10.60
C ALA A 153 -4.06 0.43 11.35
N GLU A 154 -4.05 0.37 12.68
CA GLU A 154 -5.21 0.78 13.49
C GLU A 154 -5.48 2.29 13.38
N ILE A 155 -4.44 3.12 13.44
CA ILE A 155 -4.57 4.58 13.28
C ILE A 155 -5.15 4.92 11.90
N SER A 156 -4.75 4.21 10.86
CA SER A 156 -5.19 4.45 9.48
C SER A 156 -6.69 4.21 9.25
N LEU A 157 -7.39 3.55 10.20
CA LEU A 157 -8.85 3.42 10.18
C LEU A 157 -9.56 4.78 10.20
N GLN A 158 -8.91 5.84 10.65
CA GLN A 158 -9.45 7.19 10.58
C GLN A 158 -9.62 7.68 9.13
N ASN A 159 -8.84 7.13 8.20
CA ASN A 159 -8.94 7.44 6.77
C ASN A 159 -10.01 6.59 6.05
N VAL A 160 -10.56 5.56 6.71
CA VAL A 160 -11.61 4.69 6.14
C VAL A 160 -12.96 5.38 6.28
N PRO A 161 -13.80 5.40 5.22
CA PRO A 161 -15.10 6.04 5.27
C PRO A 161 -16.06 5.32 6.23
N GLU A 162 -16.94 6.10 6.85
CA GLU A 162 -18.14 5.58 7.52
C GLU A 162 -19.22 5.31 6.46
N LEU A 163 -19.92 4.20 6.64
CA LEU A 163 -21.00 3.79 5.75
C LEU A 163 -22.34 4.07 6.41
N ASN A 164 -23.21 4.78 5.71
CA ASN A 164 -24.56 5.03 6.20
C ASN A 164 -25.46 3.84 5.89
N GLY A 165 -26.37 3.54 6.83
CA GLY A 165 -27.34 2.45 6.69
C GLY A 165 -26.76 1.07 7.00
N LYS A 166 -27.67 0.07 6.94
CA LYS A 166 -27.32 -1.33 7.18
C LYS A 166 -26.54 -1.88 5.99
N THR A 167 -25.28 -2.23 6.23
CA THR A 167 -24.37 -2.68 5.17
C THR A 167 -23.98 -4.14 5.36
N VAL A 168 -24.04 -4.89 4.28
CA VAL A 168 -23.50 -6.26 4.18
C VAL A 168 -22.36 -6.26 3.16
N VAL A 169 -21.21 -6.82 3.55
CA VAL A 169 -20.10 -7.06 2.64
C VAL A 169 -19.98 -8.54 2.37
N ALA A 170 -20.14 -8.94 1.10
CA ALA A 170 -19.91 -10.30 0.65
C ALA A 170 -18.49 -10.39 0.07
N ILE A 171 -17.63 -11.21 0.68
CA ILE A 171 -16.26 -11.43 0.23
C ILE A 171 -16.12 -12.83 -0.37
N ASP A 172 -15.62 -12.85 -1.59
CA ASP A 172 -15.23 -14.05 -2.30
C ASP A 172 -14.04 -14.72 -1.62
N ARG A 173 -14.19 -16.00 -1.32
CA ARG A 173 -13.12 -16.85 -0.79
C ARG A 173 -12.78 -18.01 -1.71
N SER A 174 -13.09 -17.91 -2.99
CA SER A 174 -12.76 -18.94 -3.99
C SER A 174 -11.23 -19.13 -4.15
N GLY A 175 -10.87 -20.26 -4.77
CA GLY A 175 -9.46 -20.61 -4.98
C GLY A 175 -8.70 -19.61 -5.85
N SER A 176 -9.35 -18.97 -6.84
CA SER A 176 -8.78 -17.94 -7.71
C SER A 176 -8.27 -16.72 -6.94
N MET A 177 -8.95 -16.35 -5.83
CA MET A 177 -8.53 -15.26 -4.94
C MET A 177 -7.13 -15.45 -4.32
N ASN A 178 -6.56 -16.66 -4.38
CA ASN A 178 -5.17 -16.91 -3.98
C ASN A 178 -4.13 -16.43 -5.01
N SER A 179 -4.56 -16.03 -6.21
CA SER A 179 -3.68 -15.49 -7.23
C SER A 179 -2.97 -14.22 -6.75
N ARG A 180 -1.72 -14.04 -7.16
CA ARG A 180 -0.96 -12.82 -6.87
C ARG A 180 -1.53 -11.65 -7.69
N ILE A 181 -1.57 -10.44 -7.11
CA ILE A 181 -2.04 -9.24 -7.82
C ILE A 181 -1.22 -8.88 -9.06
N ASN A 182 0.03 -9.33 -9.11
CA ASN A 182 0.90 -9.34 -10.30
C ASN A 182 2.09 -10.28 -10.05
N SER A 183 2.85 -10.60 -11.13
CA SER A 183 3.96 -11.56 -11.10
C SER A 183 5.10 -11.21 -10.13
N ARG A 184 5.25 -9.94 -9.75
CA ARG A 184 6.31 -9.45 -8.86
C ARG A 184 5.84 -9.28 -7.41
N SER A 185 4.55 -9.43 -7.15
CA SER A 185 3.97 -9.22 -5.83
C SER A 185 3.96 -10.49 -4.99
N ILE A 186 4.23 -10.34 -3.69
CA ILE A 186 3.96 -11.38 -2.68
C ILE A 186 2.51 -11.31 -2.17
N ILE A 187 1.76 -10.27 -2.56
CA ILE A 187 0.39 -10.00 -2.10
C ILE A 187 -0.59 -10.70 -3.04
N ARG A 188 -1.55 -11.42 -2.47
CA ARG A 188 -2.64 -12.10 -3.20
C ARG A 188 -3.85 -11.18 -3.33
N VAL A 189 -4.75 -11.49 -4.25
CA VAL A 189 -6.05 -10.82 -4.37
C VAL A 189 -6.83 -10.93 -3.06
N MET A 190 -6.84 -12.13 -2.44
CA MET A 190 -7.48 -12.36 -1.15
C MET A 190 -6.90 -11.49 -0.03
N ASP A 191 -5.60 -11.23 -0.02
CA ASP A 191 -4.96 -10.36 0.99
C ASP A 191 -5.51 -8.92 0.88
N VAL A 192 -5.74 -8.42 -0.35
CA VAL A 192 -6.33 -7.10 -0.59
C VAL A 192 -7.77 -7.04 -0.10
N ALA A 193 -8.58 -8.03 -0.50
CA ALA A 193 -9.99 -8.15 -0.12
C ALA A 193 -10.14 -8.26 1.41
N ALA A 194 -9.34 -9.09 2.04
CA ALA A 194 -9.36 -9.32 3.49
C ALA A 194 -9.04 -8.05 4.29
N VAL A 195 -8.02 -7.27 3.87
CA VAL A 195 -7.68 -5.99 4.53
C VAL A 195 -8.80 -4.97 4.36
N LEU A 196 -9.37 -4.88 3.17
CA LEU A 196 -10.48 -3.95 2.91
C LEU A 196 -11.69 -4.28 3.79
N VAL A 197 -12.10 -5.55 3.85
CA VAL A 197 -13.23 -6.00 4.66
C VAL A 197 -12.97 -5.81 6.15
N ALA A 198 -11.78 -6.17 6.63
CA ALA A 198 -11.40 -5.96 8.03
C ALA A 198 -11.42 -4.47 8.42
N ALA A 199 -10.93 -3.59 7.55
CA ALA A 199 -10.93 -2.15 7.76
C ALA A 199 -12.36 -1.57 7.79
N LEU A 200 -13.21 -1.96 6.84
CA LEU A 200 -14.62 -1.56 6.80
C LEU A 200 -15.36 -2.05 8.05
N LYS A 201 -15.16 -3.30 8.48
CA LYS A 201 -15.80 -3.86 9.69
C LYS A 201 -15.37 -3.13 10.95
N LYS A 202 -14.08 -2.84 11.11
CA LYS A 202 -13.57 -2.11 12.30
C LYS A 202 -14.06 -0.65 12.33
N LYS A 203 -14.15 0.01 11.19
CA LYS A 203 -14.68 1.37 11.09
C LYS A 203 -16.19 1.41 11.28
N ASN A 204 -16.89 0.38 10.82
CA ASN A 204 -18.35 0.27 10.85
C ASN A 204 -18.78 -1.01 11.61
N PRO A 205 -18.85 -0.97 12.96
CA PRO A 205 -19.13 -2.18 13.77
C PRO A 205 -20.43 -2.90 13.42
N GLY A 206 -21.45 -2.19 12.94
CA GLY A 206 -22.73 -2.73 12.50
C GLY A 206 -22.70 -3.44 11.14
N LEU A 207 -21.57 -3.36 10.41
CA LEU A 207 -21.42 -4.05 9.12
C LEU A 207 -21.39 -5.56 9.32
N GLU A 208 -22.16 -6.29 8.53
CA GLU A 208 -22.17 -7.76 8.52
C GLU A 208 -21.30 -8.30 7.37
N ILE A 209 -20.56 -9.39 7.63
CA ILE A 209 -19.68 -10.02 6.64
C ILE A 209 -20.24 -11.37 6.23
N VAL A 210 -20.37 -11.59 4.93
CA VAL A 210 -20.71 -12.85 4.30
C VAL A 210 -19.50 -13.38 3.54
N LEU A 211 -19.03 -14.56 3.87
CA LEU A 211 -18.05 -15.29 3.08
C LEU A 211 -18.77 -16.15 2.05
N PHE A 212 -18.30 -16.14 0.81
CA PHE A 212 -18.88 -17.02 -0.21
C PHE A 212 -17.80 -17.67 -1.10
N ASN A 213 -18.15 -18.86 -1.58
CA ASN A 213 -17.50 -19.60 -2.64
C ASN A 213 -18.59 -20.38 -3.38
N ASP A 214 -18.64 -21.73 -3.33
CA ASP A 214 -19.76 -22.56 -3.77
C ASP A 214 -20.98 -22.45 -2.82
N SER A 215 -20.77 -21.93 -1.64
CA SER A 215 -21.77 -21.69 -0.59
C SER A 215 -21.51 -20.36 0.09
N ALA A 216 -22.48 -19.89 0.89
CA ALA A 216 -22.32 -18.66 1.64
C ALA A 216 -22.61 -18.85 3.13
N SER A 217 -21.85 -18.14 3.98
CA SER A 217 -21.98 -18.17 5.44
C SER A 217 -21.62 -16.82 6.06
N MET A 218 -22.17 -16.56 7.25
CA MET A 218 -21.75 -15.37 8.04
C MET A 218 -20.36 -15.55 8.60
N TYR A 219 -19.66 -14.44 8.72
CA TYR A 219 -18.40 -14.35 9.45
C TYR A 219 -18.46 -13.17 10.41
N GLU A 220 -18.09 -13.42 11.66
CA GLU A 220 -17.93 -12.37 12.67
C GLU A 220 -16.52 -12.52 13.28
N PRO A 221 -15.66 -11.49 13.16
CA PRO A 221 -14.35 -11.53 13.79
C PRO A 221 -14.49 -11.48 15.32
N GLU A 222 -13.61 -12.16 16.04
CA GLU A 222 -13.53 -12.06 17.49
C GLU A 222 -13.27 -10.61 17.93
N GLN A 223 -13.95 -10.21 18.99
CA GLN A 223 -13.75 -8.88 19.58
C GLN A 223 -12.31 -8.69 20.04
N GLY A 224 -11.80 -7.48 19.86
CA GLY A 224 -10.45 -7.11 20.28
C GLY A 224 -9.31 -7.52 19.31
N LYS A 225 -9.59 -8.30 18.25
CA LYS A 225 -8.57 -8.58 17.23
C LYS A 225 -8.12 -7.31 16.51
N SER A 226 -6.82 -7.21 16.23
CA SER A 226 -6.27 -6.14 15.42
C SER A 226 -6.73 -6.29 13.96
N LEU A 227 -6.70 -5.18 13.21
CA LEU A 227 -7.01 -5.16 11.78
C LEU A 227 -6.20 -6.20 11.02
N LEU A 228 -4.88 -6.25 11.25
CA LEU A 228 -4.01 -7.19 10.56
C LEU A 228 -4.28 -8.65 10.95
N SER A 229 -4.71 -8.91 12.19
CA SER A 229 -5.11 -10.26 12.63
C SER A 229 -6.38 -10.72 11.94
N ILE A 230 -7.41 -9.87 11.85
CA ILE A 230 -8.66 -10.16 11.13
C ILE A 230 -8.36 -10.40 9.64
N SER A 231 -7.53 -9.54 9.04
CA SER A 231 -7.14 -9.67 7.63
C SER A 231 -6.43 -11.00 7.35
N LYS A 232 -5.53 -11.42 8.24
CA LYS A 232 -4.82 -12.70 8.10
C LYS A 232 -5.80 -13.88 8.18
N GLU A 233 -6.70 -13.87 9.16
CA GLU A 233 -7.69 -14.92 9.34
C GLU A 233 -8.62 -15.04 8.13
N LEU A 234 -9.11 -13.93 7.58
CA LEU A 234 -9.90 -13.90 6.36
C LEU A 234 -9.14 -14.45 5.15
N ALA A 235 -7.87 -14.04 5.01
CA ALA A 235 -7.04 -14.44 3.88
C ALA A 235 -6.67 -15.93 3.87
N GLU A 236 -6.73 -16.61 5.02
CA GLU A 236 -6.49 -18.05 5.16
C GLU A 236 -7.71 -18.90 4.78
N LYS A 237 -8.90 -18.28 4.58
CA LYS A 237 -10.16 -19.00 4.28
C LYS A 237 -10.40 -19.22 2.78
N ALA A 238 -9.46 -18.84 1.90
CA ALA A 238 -9.64 -18.95 0.44
C ALA A 238 -9.58 -20.41 -0.03
N THR A 239 -10.70 -20.93 -0.57
CA THR A 239 -10.85 -22.32 -1.08
C THR A 239 -12.11 -22.48 -1.90
N GLY A 240 -12.19 -23.51 -2.76
CA GLY A 240 -13.39 -23.89 -3.51
C GLY A 240 -13.59 -23.12 -4.81
N GLY A 241 -14.76 -23.28 -5.40
CA GLY A 241 -15.20 -22.61 -6.63
C GLY A 241 -15.80 -21.22 -6.36
N THR A 242 -16.41 -20.60 -7.38
CA THR A 242 -17.02 -19.26 -7.26
C THR A 242 -18.45 -19.26 -7.74
N ASP A 243 -19.41 -19.03 -6.84
CA ASP A 243 -20.83 -18.78 -7.14
C ASP A 243 -21.30 -17.47 -6.50
N CYS A 244 -21.27 -16.38 -7.25
CA CYS A 244 -21.81 -15.10 -6.78
C CYS A 244 -23.32 -15.16 -6.48
N GLY A 245 -24.05 -16.06 -7.11
CA GLY A 245 -25.47 -16.31 -6.84
C GLY A 245 -25.72 -16.89 -5.45
N ALA A 246 -24.79 -17.69 -4.93
CA ALA A 246 -24.86 -18.23 -3.57
C ALA A 246 -24.86 -17.13 -2.50
N ALA A 247 -23.99 -16.11 -2.67
CA ALA A 247 -23.95 -14.95 -1.77
C ALA A 247 -25.27 -14.17 -1.76
N MET A 248 -25.80 -13.84 -2.93
CA MET A 248 -27.05 -13.07 -3.06
C MET A 248 -28.26 -13.86 -2.56
N SER A 249 -28.33 -15.17 -2.86
CA SER A 249 -29.39 -16.05 -2.37
C SER A 249 -29.36 -16.19 -0.85
N PHE A 250 -28.16 -16.25 -0.26
CA PHE A 250 -27.97 -16.26 1.19
C PHE A 250 -28.47 -14.98 1.83
N ILE A 251 -28.04 -13.81 1.31
CA ILE A 251 -28.45 -12.49 1.80
C ILE A 251 -29.96 -12.34 1.70
N LYS A 252 -30.57 -12.65 0.55
CA LYS A 252 -32.01 -12.56 0.35
C LYS A 252 -32.80 -13.42 1.38
N ARG A 253 -32.38 -14.65 1.61
CA ARG A 253 -33.03 -15.52 2.62
C ARG A 253 -32.88 -15.00 4.05
N ARG A 254 -31.66 -14.51 4.40
CA ARG A 254 -31.37 -14.01 5.74
C ARG A 254 -32.16 -12.77 6.11
N TYR A 255 -32.46 -11.93 5.13
CA TYR A 255 -33.13 -10.64 5.32
C TYR A 255 -34.59 -10.62 4.87
N ALA A 256 -35.15 -11.77 4.46
CA ALA A 256 -36.54 -11.87 3.99
C ALA A 256 -37.56 -11.22 4.95
N ASP A 257 -37.41 -11.48 6.26
CA ASP A 257 -38.32 -10.98 7.29
C ASP A 257 -37.80 -9.74 8.05
N LYS A 258 -36.58 -9.30 7.76
CA LYS A 258 -35.88 -8.21 8.49
C LYS A 258 -35.72 -6.92 7.69
N GLY A 259 -36.19 -6.90 6.45
CA GLY A 259 -35.88 -5.85 5.48
C GLY A 259 -34.47 -5.98 4.92
N MET A 260 -34.33 -5.77 3.63
CA MET A 260 -33.03 -5.84 2.93
C MET A 260 -32.04 -4.81 3.50
N PRO A 261 -30.75 -5.08 3.47
CA PRO A 261 -29.74 -4.07 3.81
C PRO A 261 -29.78 -2.92 2.82
N ASP A 262 -29.44 -1.71 3.30
CA ASP A 262 -29.37 -0.50 2.47
C ASP A 262 -28.21 -0.59 1.45
N ASN A 263 -27.13 -1.28 1.84
CA ASN A 263 -25.96 -1.46 1.00
C ASN A 263 -25.52 -2.92 0.97
N ILE A 264 -25.23 -3.42 -0.23
CA ILE A 264 -24.57 -4.72 -0.44
C ILE A 264 -23.29 -4.46 -1.24
N ILE A 265 -22.14 -4.75 -0.65
CA ILE A 265 -20.82 -4.60 -1.28
C ILE A 265 -20.31 -6.00 -1.57
N MET A 266 -20.08 -6.33 -2.84
CA MET A 266 -19.51 -7.62 -3.23
C MET A 266 -18.05 -7.40 -3.65
N ILE A 267 -17.14 -8.20 -3.09
CA ILE A 267 -15.70 -8.16 -3.37
C ILE A 267 -15.29 -9.50 -3.94
N SER A 268 -14.92 -9.56 -5.21
CA SER A 268 -14.52 -10.74 -5.96
C SER A 268 -13.50 -10.35 -7.03
N ASP A 269 -12.74 -11.31 -7.55
CA ASP A 269 -11.89 -11.16 -8.74
C ASP A 269 -12.70 -11.25 -10.05
N ASN A 270 -14.03 -11.35 -9.94
CA ASN A 270 -14.99 -11.42 -11.05
C ASN A 270 -14.89 -12.69 -11.91
N GLU A 271 -14.23 -13.73 -11.42
CA GLU A 271 -14.18 -15.06 -12.05
C GLU A 271 -15.30 -15.96 -11.53
N SER A 272 -16.55 -15.73 -11.97
CA SER A 272 -17.69 -16.61 -11.60
C SER A 272 -17.93 -17.69 -12.65
N TRP A 273 -17.73 -18.95 -12.27
CA TRP A 273 -17.86 -20.13 -13.15
C TRP A 273 -19.19 -20.88 -12.98
N MET A 274 -19.90 -20.68 -11.87
CA MET A 274 -21.13 -21.36 -11.54
C MET A 274 -22.27 -20.36 -11.37
N SER A 275 -23.25 -20.41 -12.25
CA SER A 275 -24.49 -19.64 -12.13
C SER A 275 -25.63 -20.58 -11.77
N THR A 276 -26.00 -20.63 -10.51
CA THR A 276 -27.22 -21.32 -10.04
C THR A 276 -28.48 -20.52 -10.34
N SER A 277 -28.38 -19.29 -10.84
CA SER A 277 -29.56 -18.52 -11.29
C SER A 277 -29.24 -17.64 -12.51
N LYS A 278 -29.56 -18.14 -13.69
CA LYS A 278 -29.69 -17.34 -14.92
C LYS A 278 -30.74 -16.22 -14.81
N THR A 279 -31.55 -16.22 -13.76
CA THR A 279 -32.72 -15.33 -13.58
C THR A 279 -32.44 -14.06 -12.80
N PHE A 280 -31.25 -13.86 -12.21
CA PHE A 280 -31.03 -12.71 -11.34
C PHE A 280 -30.72 -11.40 -12.11
N TRP A 281 -30.12 -11.50 -13.31
CA TRP A 281 -29.69 -10.32 -14.11
C TRP A 281 -30.71 -9.90 -15.19
N THR A 282 -31.83 -10.64 -15.36
CA THR A 282 -32.83 -10.37 -16.40
C THR A 282 -34.13 -9.75 -15.91
N SER A 283 -34.22 -9.39 -14.60
CA SER A 283 -35.43 -8.78 -14.00
C SER A 283 -35.11 -7.46 -13.30
N THR A 284 -34.63 -6.47 -14.08
CA THR A 284 -34.74 -5.03 -13.76
C THR A 284 -35.18 -4.30 -15.00
#